data_32d41754d3fba31e8c0261a0f939d29a
#
_entry.id   32d41754d3fba31e8c0261a0f939d29a
#
_cell.length_a   1.000
_cell.length_b   1.000
_cell.length_c   1.000
_cell.angle_alpha   90.00
_cell.angle_beta   90.00
_cell.angle_gamma   90.00
#
_symmetry.space_group_name_H-M   'P 1'
#
loop_
_entity.id
_entity.type
_entity.pdbx_description
1 polymer ?
#
loop_
_entity_poly.entity_id
_entity_poly.type
_entity_poly.pdbx_seq_one_letter_code
_entity_poly.pdbx_strand_id
1 'polypeptide(L)'
;MNPSSFNLDHIAIIMDGNGRWAIDKGMDRLLGHKEGAKSAKKIIEVCSDLKIKYLTLYAFSTENWNRPQYEVDSLMSLLSSMLENEIKELERNNIVFSVVGRIEDLPTSVQKIISEAIDKTKNNTGLVLSLALSYGGRQEIIDAINKIILSKKSEIIDEEIVKNNLYCPEIPDPDLIIRTAGEYRLSNFLLWQSAYAELFVRNKNWPDFKDCLLYTSPSPRDRQKSRMPSSA
;
A
#
# COMPACT_ATOMS: atom_id res chain seq x y z
N MET A 1 32.52 9.32 12.71
CA MET A 1 31.16 9.90 12.63
C MET A 1 30.20 8.78 12.41
N ASN A 2 29.37 8.45 13.40
CA ASN A 2 28.35 7.41 13.28
C ASN A 2 27.40 7.77 12.12
N PRO A 3 27.14 6.88 11.17
CA PRO A 3 26.07 7.07 10.22
C PRO A 3 24.76 6.97 11.01
N SER A 4 24.15 8.13 11.32
CA SER A 4 22.79 8.14 11.84
C SER A 4 21.93 7.36 10.83
N SER A 5 21.50 6.16 11.23
CA SER A 5 20.63 5.30 10.48
C SER A 5 19.35 6.08 10.17
N PHE A 6 19.13 6.36 8.90
CA PHE A 6 17.81 6.82 8.46
C PHE A 6 16.88 5.61 8.62
N ASN A 7 15.99 5.70 9.58
CA ASN A 7 15.05 4.62 9.85
C ASN A 7 13.92 4.76 8.83
N LEU A 8 13.89 3.90 7.84
CA LEU A 8 12.78 3.79 6.90
C LEU A 8 11.70 2.93 7.56
N ASP A 9 10.75 3.57 8.20
CA ASP A 9 9.74 2.87 9.00
C ASP A 9 8.53 2.45 8.19
N HIS A 10 8.10 3.27 7.21
CA HIS A 10 6.90 3.00 6.41
C HIS A 10 7.16 3.13 4.90
N ILE A 11 6.94 2.04 4.18
CA ILE A 11 6.97 2.00 2.71
C ILE A 11 5.54 1.82 2.19
N ALA A 12 5.14 2.65 1.22
CA ALA A 12 3.88 2.49 0.51
C ALA A 12 4.15 2.20 -0.98
N ILE A 13 3.41 1.25 -1.57
CA ILE A 13 3.69 0.79 -2.94
C ILE A 13 2.45 0.85 -3.82
N ILE A 14 2.57 1.56 -4.96
CA ILE A 14 1.61 1.53 -6.05
C ILE A 14 2.05 0.45 -7.05
N MET A 15 1.38 -0.69 -7.01
CA MET A 15 1.66 -1.92 -7.76
C MET A 15 1.14 -1.82 -9.19
N ASP A 16 1.70 -0.90 -9.99
CA ASP A 16 1.25 -0.66 -11.37
C ASP A 16 1.97 -1.55 -12.38
N GLY A 17 1.28 -1.84 -13.50
CA GLY A 17 1.83 -2.55 -14.64
C GLY A 17 1.46 -4.02 -14.77
N ASN A 18 0.63 -4.59 -13.89
CA ASN A 18 0.20 -6.00 -13.97
C ASN A 18 -0.40 -6.36 -15.33
N GLY A 19 -1.39 -5.57 -15.79
CA GLY A 19 -2.04 -5.81 -17.08
C GLY A 19 -1.11 -5.59 -18.26
N ARG A 20 -0.23 -4.56 -18.23
CA ARG A 20 0.77 -4.30 -19.28
C ARG A 20 1.74 -5.48 -19.40
N TRP A 21 2.25 -5.96 -18.29
CA TRP A 21 3.16 -7.11 -18.25
C TRP A 21 2.57 -8.36 -18.91
N ALA A 22 1.28 -8.64 -18.68
CA ALA A 22 0.60 -9.79 -19.28
C ALA A 22 0.43 -9.58 -20.81
N ILE A 23 -0.03 -8.39 -21.23
CA ILE A 23 -0.20 -8.05 -22.64
C ILE A 23 1.12 -8.14 -23.40
N ASP A 24 2.21 -7.61 -22.86
CA ASP A 24 3.55 -7.67 -23.47
C ASP A 24 4.04 -9.13 -23.69
N LYS A 25 3.47 -10.07 -22.94
CA LYS A 25 3.76 -11.52 -23.05
C LYS A 25 2.69 -12.30 -23.82
N GLY A 26 1.72 -11.64 -24.41
CA GLY A 26 0.60 -12.27 -25.13
C GLY A 26 -0.35 -13.03 -24.20
N MET A 27 -0.43 -12.67 -22.93
CA MET A 27 -1.25 -13.32 -21.91
C MET A 27 -2.47 -12.49 -21.53
N ASP A 28 -3.47 -13.15 -20.94
CA ASP A 28 -4.62 -12.46 -20.34
C ASP A 28 -4.19 -11.56 -19.16
N ARG A 29 -4.83 -10.40 -19.03
CA ARG A 29 -4.54 -9.41 -17.97
C ARG A 29 -4.61 -9.99 -16.55
N LEU A 30 -5.51 -10.95 -16.32
CA LEU A 30 -5.68 -11.60 -15.01
C LEU A 30 -4.43 -12.39 -14.61
N LEU A 31 -3.71 -12.99 -15.57
CA LEU A 31 -2.45 -13.68 -15.28
C LEU A 31 -1.38 -12.70 -14.76
N GLY A 32 -1.38 -11.45 -15.26
CA GLY A 32 -0.51 -10.41 -14.72
C GLY A 32 -0.81 -10.10 -13.25
N HIS A 33 -2.08 -10.05 -12.86
CA HIS A 33 -2.47 -9.85 -11.46
C HIS A 33 -2.06 -11.05 -10.58
N LYS A 34 -2.19 -12.28 -11.08
CA LYS A 34 -1.70 -13.48 -10.35
C LYS A 34 -0.19 -13.47 -10.14
N GLU A 35 0.58 -13.07 -11.15
CA GLU A 35 2.03 -12.94 -11.00
C GLU A 35 2.40 -11.76 -10.08
N GLY A 36 1.68 -10.64 -10.19
CA GLY A 36 1.83 -9.49 -9.30
C GLY A 36 1.60 -9.84 -7.83
N ALA A 37 0.69 -10.76 -7.58
CA ALA A 37 0.43 -11.30 -6.26
C ALA A 37 1.64 -12.06 -5.68
N LYS A 38 2.33 -12.85 -6.49
CA LYS A 38 3.58 -13.52 -6.08
C LYS A 38 4.70 -12.52 -5.78
N SER A 39 4.74 -11.41 -6.54
CA SER A 39 5.70 -10.33 -6.27
C SER A 39 5.38 -9.62 -4.95
N ALA A 40 4.09 -9.39 -4.65
CA ALA A 40 3.68 -8.81 -3.37
C ALA A 40 4.15 -9.67 -2.18
N LYS A 41 3.95 -11.00 -2.25
CA LYS A 41 4.43 -11.92 -1.21
C LYS A 41 5.93 -11.77 -0.96
N LYS A 42 6.76 -11.77 -2.01
CA LYS A 42 8.21 -11.59 -1.88
C LYS A 42 8.59 -10.25 -1.26
N ILE A 43 7.91 -9.16 -1.65
CA ILE A 43 8.18 -7.84 -1.09
C ILE A 43 7.79 -7.76 0.40
N ILE A 44 6.70 -8.42 0.80
CA ILE A 44 6.30 -8.54 2.21
C ILE A 44 7.41 -9.25 3.02
N GLU A 45 7.92 -10.37 2.52
CA GLU A 45 9.02 -11.11 3.14
C GLU A 45 10.27 -10.23 3.29
N VAL A 46 10.68 -9.55 2.21
CA VAL A 46 11.85 -8.65 2.22
C VAL A 46 11.66 -7.49 3.20
N CYS A 47 10.48 -6.85 3.23
CA CYS A 47 10.22 -5.77 4.19
C CYS A 47 10.28 -6.28 5.63
N SER A 48 9.78 -7.48 5.91
CA SER A 48 9.89 -8.11 7.22
C SER A 48 11.35 -8.39 7.60
N ASP A 49 12.16 -8.92 6.69
CA ASP A 49 13.60 -9.19 6.92
C ASP A 49 14.40 -7.91 7.16
N LEU A 50 14.08 -6.84 6.43
CA LEU A 50 14.67 -5.50 6.59
C LEU A 50 14.19 -4.77 7.85
N LYS A 51 13.27 -5.36 8.63
CA LYS A 51 12.69 -4.74 9.83
C LYS A 51 11.96 -3.44 9.55
N ILE A 52 11.37 -3.31 8.37
CA ILE A 52 10.39 -2.26 8.07
C ILE A 52 9.19 -2.47 8.99
N LYS A 53 8.69 -1.39 9.59
CA LYS A 53 7.57 -1.48 10.54
C LYS A 53 6.22 -1.51 9.85
N TYR A 54 6.07 -0.76 8.75
CA TYR A 54 4.80 -0.60 8.04
C TYR A 54 5.01 -0.76 6.53
N LEU A 55 4.14 -1.53 5.90
CA LEU A 55 4.07 -1.69 4.44
C LEU A 55 2.63 -1.51 3.98
N THR A 56 2.37 -0.50 3.16
CA THR A 56 1.05 -0.29 2.56
C THR A 56 1.08 -0.60 1.08
N LEU A 57 0.23 -1.54 0.63
CA LEU A 57 0.12 -1.96 -0.76
C LEU A 57 -1.19 -1.47 -1.38
N TYR A 58 -1.12 -0.72 -2.48
CA TYR A 58 -2.30 -0.26 -3.22
C TYR A 58 -2.86 -1.39 -4.09
N ALA A 59 -3.77 -2.18 -3.53
CA ALA A 59 -4.28 -3.39 -4.16
C ALA A 59 -5.54 -3.16 -5.01
N PHE A 60 -6.47 -2.28 -4.56
CA PHE A 60 -7.70 -1.98 -5.28
C PHE A 60 -8.19 -0.55 -5.01
N SER A 61 -8.19 0.31 -6.03
CA SER A 61 -8.63 1.69 -5.89
C SER A 61 -10.15 1.85 -6.11
N THR A 62 -10.72 2.97 -5.63
CA THR A 62 -12.13 3.32 -5.90
C THR A 62 -12.40 3.42 -7.41
N GLU A 63 -11.44 3.87 -8.21
CA GLU A 63 -11.57 3.96 -9.66
C GLU A 63 -11.62 2.58 -10.34
N ASN A 64 -11.12 1.52 -9.69
CA ASN A 64 -11.15 0.16 -10.23
C ASN A 64 -12.57 -0.42 -10.31
N TRP A 65 -13.53 0.10 -9.55
CA TRP A 65 -14.94 -0.28 -9.67
C TRP A 65 -15.54 0.06 -11.04
N ASN A 66 -14.95 1.02 -11.79
CA ASN A 66 -15.38 1.39 -13.14
C ASN A 66 -14.87 0.41 -14.23
N ARG A 67 -14.13 -0.63 -13.87
CA ARG A 67 -13.69 -1.67 -14.79
C ARG A 67 -14.86 -2.56 -15.20
N PRO A 68 -14.74 -3.31 -16.32
CA PRO A 68 -15.73 -4.32 -16.66
C PRO A 68 -15.99 -5.28 -15.48
N GLN A 69 -17.24 -5.64 -15.23
CA GLN A 69 -17.65 -6.42 -14.06
C GLN A 69 -16.87 -7.74 -13.93
N TYR A 70 -16.65 -8.44 -15.07
CA TYR A 70 -15.89 -9.70 -15.06
C TYR A 70 -14.44 -9.53 -14.55
N GLU A 71 -13.81 -8.36 -14.80
CA GLU A 71 -12.47 -8.07 -14.30
C GLU A 71 -12.50 -7.80 -12.79
N VAL A 72 -13.50 -7.03 -12.33
CA VAL A 72 -13.72 -6.78 -10.90
C VAL A 72 -13.97 -8.08 -10.15
N ASP A 73 -14.87 -8.94 -10.63
CA ASP A 73 -15.17 -10.22 -10.00
C ASP A 73 -13.96 -11.14 -9.94
N SER A 74 -13.15 -11.15 -10.99
CA SER A 74 -11.91 -11.93 -11.06
C SER A 74 -10.86 -11.42 -10.05
N LEU A 75 -10.75 -10.08 -9.87
CA LEU A 75 -9.85 -9.48 -8.91
C LEU A 75 -10.30 -9.77 -7.46
N MET A 76 -11.61 -9.70 -7.18
CA MET A 76 -12.15 -10.04 -5.86
C MET A 76 -11.95 -11.52 -5.54
N SER A 77 -12.15 -12.42 -6.51
CA SER A 77 -11.87 -13.85 -6.35
C SER A 77 -10.39 -14.13 -6.11
N LEU A 78 -9.50 -13.43 -6.81
CA LEU A 78 -8.05 -13.55 -6.60
C LEU A 78 -7.66 -13.06 -5.20
N LEU A 79 -8.19 -11.92 -4.77
CA LEU A 79 -7.95 -11.36 -3.43
C LEU A 79 -8.39 -12.34 -2.34
N SER A 80 -9.62 -12.88 -2.45
CA SER A 80 -10.14 -13.87 -1.50
C SER A 80 -9.23 -15.08 -1.39
N SER A 81 -8.92 -15.70 -2.54
CA SER A 81 -8.07 -16.90 -2.59
C SER A 81 -6.68 -16.65 -2.02
N MET A 82 -6.11 -15.48 -2.28
CA MET A 82 -4.80 -15.12 -1.72
C MET A 82 -4.85 -14.95 -0.22
N LEU A 83 -5.81 -14.18 0.31
CA LEU A 83 -5.93 -13.98 1.75
C LEU A 83 -6.14 -15.30 2.47
N GLU A 84 -7.06 -16.16 2.01
CA GLU A 84 -7.31 -17.48 2.61
C GLU A 84 -6.03 -18.34 2.69
N ASN A 85 -5.22 -18.32 1.63
CA ASN A 85 -3.99 -19.11 1.58
C ASN A 85 -2.86 -18.52 2.44
N GLU A 86 -2.80 -17.18 2.58
CA GLU A 86 -1.68 -16.51 3.24
C GLU A 86 -1.92 -16.21 4.73
N ILE A 87 -3.15 -16.30 5.26
CA ILE A 87 -3.44 -15.99 6.68
C ILE A 87 -2.50 -16.74 7.65
N LYS A 88 -2.33 -18.06 7.45
CA LYS A 88 -1.47 -18.89 8.32
C LYS A 88 0.00 -18.48 8.23
N GLU A 89 0.42 -18.00 7.07
CA GLU A 89 1.80 -17.57 6.85
C GLU A 89 2.05 -16.19 7.45
N LEU A 90 1.07 -15.28 7.36
CA LEU A 90 1.11 -13.98 8.05
C LEU A 90 1.23 -14.18 9.58
N GLU A 91 0.44 -15.08 10.15
CA GLU A 91 0.49 -15.41 11.57
C GLU A 91 1.86 -16.00 11.96
N ARG A 92 2.34 -17.00 11.20
CA ARG A 92 3.65 -17.66 11.46
C ARG A 92 4.83 -16.69 11.35
N ASN A 93 4.76 -15.74 10.41
CA ASN A 93 5.82 -14.75 10.18
C ASN A 93 5.67 -13.51 11.07
N ASN A 94 4.77 -13.55 12.06
CA ASN A 94 4.54 -12.46 13.01
C ASN A 94 4.13 -11.14 12.32
N ILE A 95 3.38 -11.19 11.21
CA ILE A 95 2.91 -10.04 10.47
C ILE A 95 1.51 -9.64 10.96
N VAL A 96 1.31 -8.37 11.29
CA VAL A 96 -0.01 -7.80 11.59
C VAL A 96 -0.68 -7.44 10.27
N PHE A 97 -1.87 -7.94 10.02
CA PHE A 97 -2.65 -7.62 8.83
C PHE A 97 -3.65 -6.50 9.11
N SER A 98 -3.72 -5.53 8.23
CA SER A 98 -4.64 -4.40 8.29
C SER A 98 -5.19 -4.05 6.89
N VAL A 99 -6.28 -3.32 6.84
CA VAL A 99 -6.89 -2.84 5.59
C VAL A 99 -7.22 -1.36 5.71
N VAL A 100 -6.87 -0.59 4.68
CA VAL A 100 -7.17 0.84 4.54
C VAL A 100 -8.16 1.02 3.40
N GLY A 101 -9.30 1.66 3.64
CA GLY A 101 -10.32 1.95 2.63
C GLY A 101 -11.72 1.56 3.06
N ARG A 102 -12.64 1.56 2.10
CA ARG A 102 -14.05 1.26 2.30
C ARG A 102 -14.31 -0.25 2.20
N ILE A 103 -14.13 -0.95 3.33
CA ILE A 103 -14.32 -2.41 3.38
C ILE A 103 -15.77 -2.78 3.08
N GLU A 104 -16.72 -1.92 3.45
CA GLU A 104 -18.15 -2.08 3.21
C GLU A 104 -18.54 -2.16 1.73
N ASP A 105 -17.74 -1.59 0.83
CA ASP A 105 -17.98 -1.66 -0.62
C ASP A 105 -17.62 -3.04 -1.21
N LEU A 106 -16.84 -3.84 -0.48
CA LEU A 106 -16.37 -5.14 -0.93
C LEU A 106 -17.49 -6.21 -0.81
N PRO A 107 -17.45 -7.28 -1.61
CA PRO A 107 -18.35 -8.41 -1.43
C PRO A 107 -18.29 -8.97 0.00
N THR A 108 -19.43 -9.37 0.57
CA THR A 108 -19.53 -9.86 1.95
C THR A 108 -18.59 -11.04 2.24
N SER A 109 -18.35 -11.91 1.24
CA SER A 109 -17.39 -13.00 1.35
C SER A 109 -15.96 -12.50 1.59
N VAL A 110 -15.54 -11.44 0.87
CA VAL A 110 -14.23 -10.81 1.03
C VAL A 110 -14.13 -10.14 2.39
N GLN A 111 -15.17 -9.43 2.84
CA GLN A 111 -15.22 -8.78 4.16
C GLN A 111 -14.99 -9.79 5.29
N LYS A 112 -15.60 -10.99 5.20
CA LYS A 112 -15.42 -12.07 6.20
C LYS A 112 -13.98 -12.55 6.27
N ILE A 113 -13.35 -12.80 5.12
CA ILE A 113 -11.95 -13.24 5.06
C ILE A 113 -11.01 -12.17 5.62
N ILE A 114 -11.26 -10.90 5.31
CA ILE A 114 -10.50 -9.76 5.86
C ILE A 114 -10.63 -9.73 7.39
N SER A 115 -11.84 -9.82 7.92
CA SER A 115 -12.10 -9.84 9.37
C SER A 115 -11.37 -11.00 10.05
N GLU A 116 -11.40 -12.20 9.45
CA GLU A 116 -10.69 -13.38 9.95
C GLU A 116 -9.17 -13.17 9.94
N ALA A 117 -8.61 -12.58 8.88
CA ALA A 117 -7.19 -12.29 8.77
C ALA A 117 -6.74 -11.29 9.85
N ILE A 118 -7.50 -10.21 10.05
CA ILE A 118 -7.23 -9.21 11.10
C ILE A 118 -7.28 -9.87 12.47
N ASP A 119 -8.33 -10.64 12.78
CA ASP A 119 -8.49 -11.29 14.08
C ASP A 119 -7.37 -12.28 14.40
N LYS A 120 -6.91 -13.05 13.41
CA LYS A 120 -5.83 -14.03 13.60
C LYS A 120 -4.47 -13.38 13.80
N THR A 121 -4.25 -12.19 13.22
CA THR A 121 -2.94 -11.54 13.26
C THR A 121 -2.83 -10.36 14.24
N LYS A 122 -3.92 -9.98 14.91
CA LYS A 122 -3.98 -8.80 15.81
C LYS A 122 -3.00 -8.81 16.98
N ASN A 123 -2.54 -10.00 17.39
CA ASN A 123 -1.58 -10.16 18.49
C ASN A 123 -0.11 -10.24 17.98
N ASN A 124 0.11 -10.21 16.68
CA ASN A 124 1.46 -10.15 16.11
C ASN A 124 2.11 -8.80 16.42
N THR A 125 3.43 -8.76 16.37
CA THR A 125 4.24 -7.60 16.78
C THR A 125 5.30 -7.20 15.74
N GLY A 126 5.31 -7.85 14.60
CA GLY A 126 6.27 -7.59 13.52
C GLY A 126 5.77 -6.54 12.53
N LEU A 127 6.04 -6.77 11.25
CA LEU A 127 5.61 -5.89 10.16
C LEU A 127 4.08 -5.70 10.16
N VAL A 128 3.61 -4.46 10.10
CA VAL A 128 2.19 -4.14 9.83
C VAL A 128 2.00 -4.06 8.32
N LEU A 129 1.30 -5.03 7.76
CA LEU A 129 0.92 -5.07 6.34
C LEU A 129 -0.48 -4.49 6.16
N SER A 130 -0.60 -3.38 5.45
CA SER A 130 -1.86 -2.74 5.12
C SER A 130 -2.20 -2.91 3.64
N LEU A 131 -3.34 -3.49 3.32
CA LEU A 131 -3.86 -3.49 1.96
C LEU A 131 -4.83 -2.32 1.76
N ALA A 132 -4.54 -1.43 0.82
CA ALA A 132 -5.48 -0.40 0.42
C ALA A 132 -6.50 -1.00 -0.56
N LEU A 133 -7.74 -1.18 -0.08
CA LEU A 133 -8.85 -1.84 -0.76
C LEU A 133 -10.06 -0.92 -0.85
N SER A 134 -10.67 -0.80 -2.03
CA SER A 134 -11.70 0.22 -2.32
C SER A 134 -11.26 1.58 -1.79
N TYR A 135 -9.98 1.90 -2.02
CA TYR A 135 -9.32 3.07 -1.44
C TYR A 135 -9.19 4.21 -2.46
N GLY A 136 -9.39 5.41 -1.98
CA GLY A 136 -9.08 6.66 -2.70
C GLY A 136 -8.87 7.80 -1.71
N GLY A 137 -7.74 8.50 -1.79
CA GLY A 137 -7.36 9.54 -0.84
C GLY A 137 -8.35 10.71 -0.77
N ARG A 138 -8.97 11.08 -1.90
CA ARG A 138 -10.04 12.10 -1.89
C ARG A 138 -11.25 11.63 -1.09
N GLN A 139 -11.63 10.35 -1.26
CA GLN A 139 -12.75 9.77 -0.56
C GLN A 139 -12.47 9.63 0.94
N GLU A 140 -11.26 9.21 1.29
CA GLU A 140 -10.81 9.14 2.69
C GLU A 140 -10.92 10.48 3.39
N ILE A 141 -10.45 11.56 2.75
CA ILE A 141 -10.55 12.93 3.30
C ILE A 141 -12.01 13.35 3.49
N ILE A 142 -12.88 13.09 2.50
CA ILE A 142 -14.32 13.39 2.59
C ILE A 142 -14.95 12.60 3.74
N ASP A 143 -14.63 11.33 3.88
CA ASP A 143 -15.17 10.48 4.93
C ASP A 143 -14.66 10.92 6.32
N ALA A 144 -13.40 11.34 6.43
CA ALA A 144 -12.87 11.93 7.65
C ALA A 144 -13.62 13.22 8.04
N ILE A 145 -13.84 14.12 7.09
CA ILE A 145 -14.63 15.36 7.32
C ILE A 145 -16.05 15.03 7.77
N ASN A 146 -16.70 14.07 7.12
CA ASN A 146 -18.05 13.65 7.50
C ASN A 146 -18.10 13.06 8.93
N LYS A 147 -17.12 12.24 9.31
CA LYS A 147 -16.97 11.73 10.68
C LYS A 147 -16.85 12.88 11.70
N ILE A 148 -16.02 13.88 11.39
CA ILE A 148 -15.81 15.04 12.25
C ILE A 148 -17.11 15.81 12.43
N ILE A 149 -17.83 16.14 11.36
CA ILE A 149 -19.12 16.84 11.39
C ILE A 149 -20.15 16.08 12.23
N LEU A 150 -20.26 14.77 12.02
CA LEU A 150 -21.21 13.91 12.74
C LEU A 150 -20.87 13.80 14.23
N SER A 151 -19.60 13.84 14.59
CA SER A 151 -19.17 13.75 15.99
C SER A 151 -19.50 14.98 16.82
N LYS A 152 -19.72 16.14 16.19
CA LYS A 152 -20.00 17.46 16.85
C LYS A 152 -19.00 17.83 17.96
N LYS A 153 -17.80 17.30 17.93
CA LYS A 153 -16.80 17.45 19.00
C LYS A 153 -15.91 18.68 18.88
N SER A 154 -15.90 19.34 17.71
CA SER A 154 -14.99 20.47 17.47
C SER A 154 -15.65 21.55 16.62
N GLU A 155 -15.42 22.81 16.99
CA GLU A 155 -15.84 24.01 16.21
C GLU A 155 -14.74 24.39 15.17
N ILE A 156 -13.48 24.03 15.43
CA ILE A 156 -12.33 24.30 14.57
C ILE A 156 -11.67 22.98 14.23
N ILE A 157 -11.43 22.76 12.95
CA ILE A 157 -10.76 21.55 12.42
C ILE A 157 -9.31 21.91 12.13
N ASP A 158 -8.37 21.16 12.72
CA ASP A 158 -6.93 21.23 12.46
C ASP A 158 -6.41 19.93 11.83
N GLU A 159 -5.11 19.88 11.51
CA GLU A 159 -4.48 18.72 10.88
C GLU A 159 -4.56 17.47 11.74
N GLU A 160 -4.43 17.60 13.07
CA GLU A 160 -4.48 16.49 14.01
C GLU A 160 -5.89 15.88 14.06
N ILE A 161 -6.91 16.71 14.09
CA ILE A 161 -8.30 16.25 14.04
C ILE A 161 -8.58 15.50 12.74
N VAL A 162 -8.12 16.03 11.59
CA VAL A 162 -8.28 15.32 10.30
C VAL A 162 -7.55 13.99 10.33
N LYS A 163 -6.26 13.97 10.72
CA LYS A 163 -5.44 12.77 10.80
C LYS A 163 -6.09 11.68 11.66
N ASN A 164 -6.62 12.04 12.82
CA ASN A 164 -7.27 11.13 13.76
C ASN A 164 -8.62 10.57 13.26
N ASN A 165 -9.15 11.09 12.16
CA ASN A 165 -10.39 10.62 11.54
C ASN A 165 -10.19 9.94 10.18
N LEU A 166 -8.95 9.83 9.69
CA LEU A 166 -8.61 9.03 8.52
C LEU A 166 -8.92 7.53 8.78
N TYR A 167 -8.77 6.69 7.77
CA TYR A 167 -9.15 5.27 7.88
C TYR A 167 -8.27 4.49 8.87
N CYS A 168 -6.97 4.79 8.92
CA CYS A 168 -6.01 4.11 9.81
C CYS A 168 -5.08 5.15 10.47
N PRO A 169 -5.58 5.93 11.45
CA PRO A 169 -4.82 7.01 12.08
C PRO A 169 -3.60 6.52 12.88
N GLU A 170 -3.58 5.25 13.27
CA GLU A 170 -2.49 4.59 13.99
C GLU A 170 -1.28 4.26 13.10
N ILE A 171 -1.45 4.24 11.77
CA ILE A 171 -0.36 4.01 10.83
C ILE A 171 0.32 5.35 10.53
N PRO A 172 1.64 5.48 10.73
CA PRO A 172 2.36 6.72 10.43
C PRO A 172 2.34 7.02 8.93
N ASP A 173 2.59 8.28 8.59
CA ASP A 173 2.76 8.69 7.20
C ASP A 173 3.93 7.92 6.55
N PRO A 174 3.87 7.61 5.24
CA PRO A 174 4.94 6.89 4.57
C PRO A 174 6.19 7.76 4.41
N ASP A 175 7.35 7.17 4.66
CA ASP A 175 8.65 7.77 4.36
C ASP A 175 8.94 7.72 2.86
N LEU A 176 8.51 6.62 2.22
CA LEU A 176 8.78 6.31 0.82
C LEU A 176 7.54 5.76 0.13
N ILE A 177 7.18 6.36 -1.01
CA ILE A 177 6.20 5.82 -1.94
C ILE A 177 6.93 5.28 -3.16
N ILE A 178 6.76 4.00 -3.45
CA ILE A 178 7.30 3.37 -4.64
C ILE A 178 6.17 3.19 -5.64
N ARG A 179 6.40 3.59 -6.91
CA ARG A 179 5.50 3.27 -8.00
C ARG A 179 6.23 2.55 -9.12
N THR A 180 5.66 1.43 -9.57
CA THR A 180 6.16 0.67 -10.72
C THR A 180 5.54 1.15 -12.03
N ALA A 181 6.05 0.65 -13.16
CA ALA A 181 5.58 0.91 -14.53
C ALA A 181 5.78 2.34 -15.06
N GLY A 182 6.71 3.12 -14.47
CA GLY A 182 7.20 4.37 -15.06
C GLY A 182 6.29 5.60 -14.97
N GLU A 183 5.21 5.55 -14.18
CA GLU A 183 4.24 6.63 -14.11
C GLU A 183 4.47 7.56 -12.92
N TYR A 184 4.69 8.85 -13.18
CA TYR A 184 5.03 9.87 -12.17
C TYR A 184 3.78 10.55 -11.59
N ARG A 185 2.92 9.81 -10.91
CA ARG A 185 1.71 10.31 -10.24
C ARG A 185 1.31 9.41 -9.08
N LEU A 186 0.59 9.96 -8.09
CA LEU A 186 0.09 9.21 -6.92
C LEU A 186 -1.20 8.44 -7.21
N SER A 187 -1.95 8.81 -8.24
CA SER A 187 -3.23 8.18 -8.61
C SER A 187 -4.18 8.02 -7.43
N ASN A 188 -4.42 9.12 -6.70
CA ASN A 188 -5.33 9.16 -5.57
C ASN A 188 -4.92 8.27 -4.37
N PHE A 189 -3.63 7.88 -4.29
CA PHE A 189 -3.10 7.04 -3.21
C PHE A 189 -2.50 7.89 -2.10
N LEU A 190 -2.92 7.68 -0.85
CA LEU A 190 -2.43 8.29 0.39
C LEU A 190 -2.19 9.79 0.27
N LEU A 191 -3.16 10.56 -0.30
CA LEU A 191 -2.96 11.97 -0.63
C LEU A 191 -2.62 12.83 0.58
N TRP A 192 -3.27 12.61 1.72
CA TRP A 192 -2.98 13.32 2.95
C TRP A 192 -1.61 12.91 3.50
N GLN A 193 -1.40 11.62 3.63
CA GLN A 193 -0.24 11.05 4.27
C GLN A 193 1.05 11.18 3.45
N SER A 194 0.94 11.45 2.13
CA SER A 194 2.10 11.56 1.23
C SER A 194 2.78 12.93 1.22
N ALA A 195 2.31 13.87 2.05
CA ALA A 195 2.75 15.27 2.03
C ALA A 195 4.28 15.42 2.11
N TYR A 196 4.95 14.56 2.86
CA TYR A 196 6.41 14.58 3.05
C TYR A 196 7.10 13.29 2.58
N ALA A 197 6.37 12.38 1.93
CA ALA A 197 6.93 11.12 1.43
C ALA A 197 7.83 11.35 0.22
N GLU A 198 8.96 10.64 0.17
CA GLU A 198 9.73 10.55 -1.06
C GLU A 198 9.02 9.70 -2.11
N LEU A 199 8.92 10.18 -3.35
CA LEU A 199 8.35 9.40 -4.46
C LEU A 199 9.44 8.79 -5.32
N PHE A 200 9.45 7.47 -5.38
CA PHE A 200 10.40 6.70 -6.18
C PHE A 200 9.68 5.92 -7.30
N VAL A 201 9.98 6.27 -8.56
CA VAL A 201 9.34 5.65 -9.72
C VAL A 201 10.30 4.70 -10.43
N ARG A 202 9.84 3.49 -10.72
CA ARG A 202 10.58 2.46 -11.47
C ARG A 202 9.89 2.14 -12.79
N ASN A 203 10.68 2.03 -13.88
CA ASN A 203 10.19 1.70 -15.23
C ASN A 203 9.90 0.18 -15.41
N LYS A 204 9.93 -0.60 -14.33
CA LYS A 204 9.59 -2.03 -14.35
C LYS A 204 8.13 -2.23 -13.99
N ASN A 205 7.45 -3.12 -14.69
CA ASN A 205 6.11 -3.55 -14.33
C ASN A 205 6.13 -4.33 -13.00
N TRP A 206 5.05 -4.27 -12.22
CA TRP A 206 5.00 -4.86 -10.89
C TRP A 206 5.39 -6.35 -10.82
N PRO A 207 4.96 -7.25 -11.74
CA PRO A 207 5.39 -8.65 -11.69
C PRO A 207 6.91 -8.85 -11.82
N ASP A 208 7.62 -7.90 -12.44
CA ASP A 208 9.07 -7.94 -12.58
C ASP A 208 9.81 -7.13 -11.48
N PHE A 209 9.07 -6.52 -10.56
CA PHE A 209 9.64 -5.83 -9.40
C PHE A 209 9.99 -6.87 -8.33
N LYS A 210 11.27 -7.20 -8.26
CA LYS A 210 11.81 -8.21 -7.35
C LYS A 210 12.53 -7.55 -6.16
N ASP A 211 12.85 -8.36 -5.17
CA ASP A 211 13.61 -8.03 -3.97
C ASP A 211 14.84 -7.14 -4.23
N CYS A 212 15.68 -7.49 -5.20
CA CYS A 212 16.88 -6.72 -5.55
C CYS A 212 16.58 -5.26 -5.92
N LEU A 213 15.38 -4.96 -6.42
CA LEU A 213 15.00 -3.59 -6.78
C LEU A 213 14.60 -2.74 -5.57
N LEU A 214 14.16 -3.36 -4.50
CA LEU A 214 13.92 -2.66 -3.24
C LEU A 214 15.24 -2.23 -2.57
N TYR A 215 16.25 -3.10 -2.55
CA TYR A 215 17.59 -2.78 -2.04
C TYR A 215 18.32 -1.69 -2.83
N THR A 216 18.01 -1.55 -4.12
CA THR A 216 18.61 -0.52 -4.98
C THR A 216 17.79 0.77 -5.06
N SER A 217 16.72 0.88 -4.28
CA SER A 217 15.97 2.12 -4.16
C SER A 217 16.83 3.15 -3.41
N PRO A 218 17.02 4.38 -3.95
CA PRO A 218 17.88 5.36 -3.31
C PRO A 218 17.29 5.72 -1.95
N SER A 219 18.15 5.70 -0.94
CA SER A 219 17.81 6.31 0.34
C SER A 219 17.48 7.80 0.11
N PRO A 220 16.48 8.37 0.79
CA PRO A 220 16.20 9.81 0.74
C PRO A 220 17.46 10.67 0.90
N ARG A 221 18.45 10.17 1.63
CA ARG A 221 19.73 10.83 1.90
C ARG A 221 20.69 10.89 0.68
N ASP A 222 20.60 9.95 -0.23
CA ASP A 222 21.46 9.92 -1.42
C ASP A 222 21.11 11.04 -2.41
N ARG A 223 19.84 11.46 -2.45
CA ARG A 223 19.37 12.60 -3.25
C ARG A 223 19.77 13.96 -2.67
N GLN A 224 19.89 14.11 -1.34
CA GLN A 224 20.37 15.37 -0.75
C GLN A 224 21.83 15.64 -1.13
N LYS A 225 22.68 14.62 -1.20
CA LYS A 225 24.07 14.77 -1.66
C LYS A 225 24.20 15.18 -3.11
N SER A 226 23.27 14.76 -3.97
CA SER A 226 23.29 15.11 -5.40
C SER A 226 22.74 16.51 -5.70
N ARG A 227 22.10 17.18 -4.74
CA ARG A 227 21.56 18.55 -4.88
C ARG A 227 22.45 19.65 -4.30
N MET A 228 23.55 19.31 -3.64
CA MET A 228 24.51 20.33 -3.26
C MET A 228 25.30 20.78 -4.51
N PRO A 229 25.25 22.08 -4.92
CA PRO A 229 26.14 22.58 -5.95
C PRO A 229 27.57 22.34 -5.46
N SER A 230 28.41 21.78 -6.33
CA SER A 230 29.85 21.79 -6.09
C SER A 230 30.24 23.27 -5.92
N SER A 231 30.58 23.65 -4.70
CA SER A 231 31.17 24.95 -4.44
C SER A 231 32.45 25.05 -5.28
N ALA A 232 32.40 25.91 -6.32
CA ALA A 232 33.58 26.39 -7.01
C ALA A 232 34.41 27.23 -6.07
#